data_fb6e14d8de6241b1891949009d63a01e
#
_entry.id   fb6e14d8de6241b1891949009d63a01e
#
_cell.length_a   1.000
_cell.length_b   1.000
_cell.length_c   1.000
_cell.angle_alpha   90.00
_cell.angle_beta   90.00
_cell.angle_gamma   90.00
#
_symmetry.space_group_name_H-M   'P 1'
#
loop_
_entity.id
_entity.type
_entity.pdbx_description
1 polymer ?
#
loop_
_entity_poly.entity_id
_entity_poly.type
_entity_poly.pdbx_seq_one_letter_code
_entity_poly.pdbx_strand_id
1 'polypeptide(L)'
;KKVYSFDIKRLSDKGIDGLAKVLKRVPCSACGMIKRYVMNRVCIEYGYTTLVTGHNIDDEASALFGNVLYWKEEYLGKKNVVLEARHGHLSKKVKPFFLCSERDIAAYAILNNIDYIREECPFSVGAKTLIYKDMLNRLEQLSPGTKIQFVKGYLKSFIKNRQEDIKNTENFCSKCGYPTYGSICNMCRVLERLNIGEGHICFDEYDPSVLDTTERLMT
;
A
#
# COMPACT_ATOMS: atom_id res chain seq x y z
N LYS A 1 11.82 20.29 0.76
CA LYS A 1 11.33 18.93 1.10
C LYS A 1 12.28 17.94 0.46
N LYS A 2 12.53 16.79 1.11
CA LYS A 2 13.36 15.72 0.54
C LYS A 2 12.50 14.74 -0.25
N VAL A 3 13.01 14.24 -1.35
CA VAL A 3 12.41 13.17 -2.15
C VAL A 3 13.34 11.96 -2.11
N TYR A 4 12.79 10.80 -1.86
CA TYR A 4 13.52 9.53 -1.87
C TYR A 4 12.97 8.66 -2.98
N SER A 5 13.83 8.13 -3.83
CA SER A 5 13.46 7.15 -4.83
C SER A 5 14.13 5.80 -4.59
N PHE A 6 13.46 4.75 -5.03
CA PHE A 6 13.97 3.39 -5.04
C PHE A 6 13.82 2.82 -6.44
N ASP A 7 14.94 2.59 -7.11
CA ASP A 7 14.91 1.96 -8.43
C ASP A 7 14.70 0.44 -8.30
N ILE A 8 13.55 -0.01 -8.77
CA ILE A 8 13.18 -1.43 -8.79
C ILE A 8 14.14 -2.29 -9.62
N LYS A 9 14.86 -1.70 -10.59
CA LYS A 9 15.85 -2.39 -11.40
C LYS A 9 17.06 -2.87 -10.60
N ARG A 10 17.30 -2.30 -9.41
CA ARG A 10 18.29 -2.81 -8.46
C ARG A 10 17.97 -4.21 -7.96
N LEU A 11 16.72 -4.63 -8.01
CA LEU A 11 16.28 -5.99 -7.66
C LEU A 11 16.20 -6.91 -8.88
N SER A 12 15.88 -6.36 -10.06
CA SER A 12 15.77 -7.12 -11.29
C SER A 12 15.86 -6.18 -12.50
N ASP A 13 16.76 -6.41 -13.42
CA ASP A 13 16.93 -5.62 -14.65
C ASP A 13 15.62 -5.48 -15.46
N LYS A 14 14.76 -6.48 -15.36
CA LYS A 14 13.42 -6.49 -16.00
C LYS A 14 12.34 -5.82 -15.15
N GLY A 15 12.74 -5.08 -14.11
CA GLY A 15 11.82 -4.37 -13.22
C GLY A 15 10.77 -5.28 -12.57
N ILE A 16 9.53 -4.77 -12.43
CA ILE A 16 8.46 -5.49 -11.74
C ILE A 16 8.01 -6.78 -12.44
N ASP A 17 8.07 -6.81 -13.76
CA ASP A 17 7.70 -8.01 -14.54
C ASP A 17 8.67 -9.17 -14.28
N GLY A 18 9.97 -8.88 -14.25
CA GLY A 18 10.99 -9.85 -13.88
C GLY A 18 10.80 -10.38 -12.45
N LEU A 19 10.54 -9.50 -11.52
CA LEU A 19 10.27 -9.87 -10.11
C LEU A 19 9.00 -10.70 -9.97
N ALA A 20 7.94 -10.36 -10.67
CA ALA A 20 6.70 -11.11 -10.65
C ALA A 20 6.89 -12.56 -11.10
N LYS A 21 7.69 -12.79 -12.15
CA LYS A 21 8.05 -14.12 -12.65
C LYS A 21 8.86 -14.92 -11.62
N VAL A 22 9.89 -14.31 -11.02
CA VAL A 22 10.73 -14.95 -9.99
C VAL A 22 9.89 -15.32 -8.77
N LEU A 23 8.97 -14.45 -8.37
CA LEU A 23 8.10 -14.65 -7.21
C LEU A 23 6.90 -15.56 -7.49
N LYS A 24 6.64 -15.90 -8.75
CA LYS A 24 5.43 -16.62 -9.19
C LYS A 24 4.15 -15.90 -8.71
N ARG A 25 4.10 -14.58 -8.86
CA ARG A 25 2.99 -13.70 -8.45
C ARG A 25 2.57 -12.81 -9.61
N VAL A 26 1.33 -12.33 -9.57
CA VAL A 26 0.90 -11.27 -10.50
C VAL A 26 1.66 -9.96 -10.19
N PRO A 27 2.01 -9.16 -11.23
CA PRO A 27 2.84 -7.96 -11.07
C PRO A 27 2.33 -6.99 -9.97
N CYS A 28 1.03 -6.70 -9.92
CA CYS A 28 0.45 -5.84 -8.89
C CYS A 28 0.69 -6.35 -7.46
N SER A 29 0.65 -7.65 -7.23
CA SER A 29 0.91 -8.25 -5.92
C SER A 29 2.38 -8.09 -5.51
N ALA A 30 3.31 -8.31 -6.44
CA ALA A 30 4.74 -8.13 -6.22
C ALA A 30 5.05 -6.65 -5.96
N CYS A 31 4.58 -5.75 -6.81
CA CYS A 31 4.74 -4.30 -6.69
C CYS A 31 4.21 -3.78 -5.36
N GLY A 32 2.97 -4.13 -5.00
CA GLY A 32 2.36 -3.68 -3.74
C GLY A 32 3.10 -4.18 -2.49
N MET A 33 3.70 -5.37 -2.54
CA MET A 33 4.53 -5.89 -1.46
C MET A 33 5.82 -5.07 -1.31
N ILE A 34 6.52 -4.83 -2.41
CA ILE A 34 7.78 -4.08 -2.43
C ILE A 34 7.54 -2.63 -2.01
N LYS A 35 6.54 -1.95 -2.60
CA LYS A 35 6.17 -0.57 -2.22
C LYS A 35 5.94 -0.42 -0.72
N ARG A 36 5.18 -1.31 -0.11
CA ARG A 36 4.91 -1.24 1.34
C ARG A 36 6.17 -1.42 2.19
N TYR A 37 7.04 -2.34 1.80
CA TYR A 37 8.31 -2.56 2.48
C TYR A 37 9.22 -1.34 2.34
N VAL A 38 9.42 -0.85 1.12
CA VAL A 38 10.29 0.29 0.79
C VAL A 38 9.83 1.56 1.52
N MET A 39 8.54 1.91 1.44
CA MET A 39 8.01 3.09 2.13
C MET A 39 8.22 3.02 3.65
N ASN A 40 8.02 1.85 4.25
CA ASN A 40 8.29 1.69 5.68
C ASN A 40 9.78 1.79 6.00
N ARG A 41 10.64 1.19 5.14
CA ARG A 41 12.09 1.24 5.31
C ARG A 41 12.62 2.67 5.26
N VAL A 42 12.15 3.49 4.31
CA VAL A 42 12.47 4.93 4.26
C VAL A 42 12.08 5.62 5.57
N CYS A 43 10.88 5.37 6.08
CA CYS A 43 10.46 6.00 7.34
C CYS A 43 11.40 5.64 8.49
N ILE A 44 11.77 4.37 8.63
CA ILE A 44 12.65 3.92 9.71
C ILE A 44 14.07 4.48 9.54
N GLU A 45 14.63 4.39 8.35
CA GLU A 45 16.02 4.76 8.07
C GLU A 45 16.26 6.26 8.21
N TYR A 46 15.30 7.08 7.80
CA TYR A 46 15.42 8.55 7.89
C TYR A 46 14.66 9.17 9.08
N GLY A 47 14.21 8.35 10.03
CA GLY A 47 13.60 8.81 11.28
C GLY A 47 12.22 9.45 11.14
N TYR A 48 11.48 9.11 10.07
CA TYR A 48 10.09 9.56 9.95
C TYR A 48 9.17 8.75 10.85
N THR A 49 8.42 9.44 11.68
CA THR A 49 7.51 8.81 12.66
C THR A 49 6.21 8.31 12.03
N THR A 50 5.79 8.92 10.91
CA THR A 50 4.49 8.68 10.32
C THR A 50 4.56 8.61 8.80
N LEU A 51 4.03 7.51 8.25
CA LEU A 51 3.79 7.33 6.83
C LEU A 51 2.36 7.77 6.49
N VAL A 52 2.24 8.78 5.64
CA VAL A 52 0.95 9.24 5.12
C VAL A 52 0.71 8.63 3.74
N THR A 53 -0.49 8.10 3.50
CA THR A 53 -0.83 7.53 2.19
C THR A 53 -2.15 8.08 1.67
N GLY A 54 -2.25 8.28 0.35
CA GLY A 54 -3.43 8.80 -0.33
C GLY A 54 -4.60 7.80 -0.50
N HIS A 55 -4.64 6.70 0.26
CA HIS A 55 -5.75 5.75 0.19
C HIS A 55 -7.07 6.43 0.53
N ASN A 56 -8.06 6.22 -0.32
CA ASN A 56 -9.41 6.80 -0.26
C ASN A 56 -10.48 5.75 0.07
N ILE A 57 -11.75 6.16 0.11
CA ILE A 57 -12.85 5.25 0.44
C ILE A 57 -13.01 4.13 -0.60
N ASP A 58 -12.72 4.40 -1.87
CA ASP A 58 -12.83 3.42 -2.96
C ASP A 58 -11.79 2.31 -2.82
N ASP A 59 -10.57 2.67 -2.42
CA ASP A 59 -9.50 1.71 -2.13
C ASP A 59 -9.82 0.85 -0.92
N GLU A 60 -10.30 1.49 0.14
CA GLU A 60 -10.61 0.78 1.38
C GLU A 60 -11.83 -0.13 1.26
N ALA A 61 -12.90 0.36 0.61
CA ALA A 61 -14.09 -0.43 0.39
C ALA A 61 -13.82 -1.63 -0.54
N SER A 62 -13.09 -1.43 -1.66
CA SER A 62 -12.76 -2.51 -2.58
C SER A 62 -11.87 -3.58 -1.96
N ALA A 63 -10.86 -3.16 -1.19
CA ALA A 63 -10.00 -4.10 -0.48
C ALA A 63 -10.74 -4.81 0.67
N LEU A 64 -11.64 -4.12 1.38
CA LEU A 64 -12.50 -4.73 2.40
C LEU A 64 -13.45 -5.75 1.77
N PHE A 65 -14.11 -5.38 0.68
CA PHE A 65 -15.03 -6.25 -0.05
C PHE A 65 -14.35 -7.54 -0.50
N GLY A 66 -13.16 -7.43 -1.11
CA GLY A 66 -12.38 -8.60 -1.49
C GLY A 66 -11.97 -9.48 -0.30
N ASN A 67 -11.64 -8.89 0.87
CA ASN A 67 -11.30 -9.66 2.06
C ASN A 67 -12.52 -10.36 2.66
N VAL A 68 -13.70 -9.72 2.65
CA VAL A 68 -14.96 -10.32 3.11
C VAL A 68 -15.37 -11.47 2.20
N LEU A 69 -15.33 -11.30 0.88
CA LEU A 69 -15.68 -12.35 -0.10
C LEU A 69 -14.87 -13.64 0.07
N TYR A 70 -13.63 -13.53 0.52
CA TYR A 70 -12.74 -14.68 0.73
C TYR A 70 -12.49 -15.01 2.20
N TRP A 71 -13.24 -14.39 3.13
CA TRP A 71 -13.11 -14.57 4.58
C TRP A 71 -11.64 -14.53 5.07
N LYS A 72 -10.88 -13.55 4.58
CA LYS A 72 -9.47 -13.38 4.96
C LYS A 72 -9.36 -12.70 6.33
N GLU A 73 -9.62 -13.43 7.40
CA GLU A 73 -9.69 -12.90 8.76
C GLU A 73 -8.42 -12.16 9.20
N GLU A 74 -7.24 -12.68 8.83
CA GLU A 74 -5.94 -12.05 9.12
C GLU A 74 -5.77 -10.64 8.50
N TYR A 75 -6.43 -10.36 7.35
CA TYR A 75 -6.43 -9.05 6.71
C TYR A 75 -7.60 -8.17 7.19
N LEU A 76 -8.70 -8.79 7.57
CA LEU A 76 -9.83 -8.07 8.13
C LEU A 76 -9.44 -7.39 9.45
N GLY A 77 -8.78 -8.05 10.37
CA GLY A 77 -8.34 -7.45 11.64
C GLY A 77 -7.37 -6.28 11.52
N LYS A 78 -6.70 -6.09 10.38
CA LYS A 78 -5.64 -5.08 10.19
C LYS A 78 -6.08 -3.81 9.47
N LYS A 79 -7.36 -3.63 9.19
CA LYS A 79 -7.85 -2.44 8.48
C LYS A 79 -8.27 -1.35 9.47
N ASN A 80 -7.57 -0.21 9.42
CA ASN A 80 -7.94 0.98 10.18
C ASN A 80 -7.47 2.25 9.45
N VAL A 81 -8.03 3.39 9.84
CA VAL A 81 -7.62 4.74 9.39
C VAL A 81 -6.20 5.06 9.84
N VAL A 82 -5.91 4.69 11.08
CA VAL A 82 -4.61 4.84 11.72
C VAL A 82 -4.11 3.45 12.09
N LEU A 83 -2.91 3.13 11.64
CA LEU A 83 -2.17 1.94 12.05
C LEU A 83 -0.99 2.42 12.88
N GLU A 84 -0.99 2.08 14.17
CA GLU A 84 0.04 2.53 15.09
C GLU A 84 1.42 1.94 14.77
N ALA A 85 2.46 2.68 15.16
CA ALA A 85 3.84 2.22 15.07
C ALA A 85 4.06 0.97 15.93
N ARG A 86 4.97 0.08 15.49
CA ARG A 86 5.24 -1.15 16.23
C ARG A 86 6.73 -1.37 16.40
N HIS A 87 7.16 -1.38 17.66
CA HIS A 87 8.48 -1.83 18.11
C HIS A 87 9.68 -1.27 17.30
N GLY A 88 9.62 -0.04 16.78
CA GLY A 88 10.70 0.56 16.00
C GLY A 88 10.90 -0.05 14.59
N HIS A 89 10.15 -1.09 14.23
CA HIS A 89 10.27 -1.77 12.92
C HIS A 89 9.14 -1.42 11.95
N LEU A 90 8.09 -0.76 12.42
CA LEU A 90 6.98 -0.30 11.59
C LEU A 90 6.58 1.11 12.01
N SER A 91 6.65 2.05 11.07
CA SER A 91 6.20 3.42 11.27
C SER A 91 4.68 3.50 11.37
N LYS A 92 4.18 4.49 12.12
CA LYS A 92 2.76 4.81 12.15
C LYS A 92 2.29 5.12 10.73
N LYS A 93 1.10 4.61 10.34
CA LYS A 93 0.51 4.89 9.04
C LYS A 93 -0.84 5.55 9.18
N VAL A 94 -1.05 6.65 8.46
CA VAL A 94 -2.32 7.38 8.43
C VAL A 94 -2.84 7.55 7.01
N LYS A 95 -4.16 7.62 6.88
CA LYS A 95 -4.87 7.75 5.60
C LYS A 95 -5.84 8.95 5.67
N PRO A 96 -5.37 10.17 5.39
CA PRO A 96 -6.21 11.38 5.53
C PRO A 96 -7.47 11.34 4.66
N PHE A 97 -7.39 10.76 3.47
CA PHE A 97 -8.49 10.68 2.51
C PHE A 97 -9.41 9.47 2.70
N PHE A 98 -9.33 8.80 3.84
CA PHE A 98 -10.05 7.56 4.11
C PHE A 98 -11.57 7.61 3.84
N LEU A 99 -12.21 8.77 4.01
CA LEU A 99 -13.64 8.98 3.78
C LEU A 99 -13.94 9.79 2.51
N CYS A 100 -12.92 10.22 1.77
CA CYS A 100 -13.10 10.92 0.51
C CYS A 100 -13.25 9.91 -0.63
N SER A 101 -14.12 10.18 -1.60
CA SER A 101 -14.21 9.36 -2.81
C SER A 101 -13.09 9.72 -3.79
N GLU A 102 -12.71 8.77 -4.64
CA GLU A 102 -11.77 9.01 -5.73
C GLU A 102 -12.27 10.11 -6.67
N ARG A 103 -13.57 10.15 -6.89
CA ARG A 103 -14.24 11.19 -7.68
C ARG A 103 -14.08 12.59 -7.05
N ASP A 104 -14.28 12.72 -5.75
CA ASP A 104 -14.14 14.01 -5.06
C ASP A 104 -12.69 14.50 -5.07
N ILE A 105 -11.73 13.58 -4.90
CA ILE A 105 -10.29 13.89 -4.97
C ILE A 105 -9.92 14.34 -6.37
N ALA A 106 -10.39 13.66 -7.42
CA ALA A 106 -10.14 14.05 -8.80
C ALA A 106 -10.78 15.41 -9.13
N ALA A 107 -12.03 15.66 -8.69
CA ALA A 107 -12.69 16.93 -8.86
C ALA A 107 -11.91 18.07 -8.17
N TYR A 108 -11.45 17.84 -6.94
CA TYR A 108 -10.64 18.80 -6.21
C TYR A 108 -9.32 19.11 -6.95
N ALA A 109 -8.63 18.08 -7.46
CA ALA A 109 -7.39 18.28 -8.21
C ALA A 109 -7.61 19.12 -9.48
N ILE A 110 -8.66 18.82 -10.25
CA ILE A 110 -9.01 19.57 -11.46
C ILE A 110 -9.33 21.02 -11.14
N LEU A 111 -10.19 21.27 -10.15
CA LEU A 111 -10.62 22.63 -9.77
C LEU A 111 -9.48 23.49 -9.21
N ASN A 112 -8.46 22.87 -8.65
CA ASN A 112 -7.30 23.57 -8.08
C ASN A 112 -6.06 23.54 -8.99
N ASN A 113 -6.20 23.09 -10.25
CA ASN A 113 -5.10 22.96 -11.21
C ASN A 113 -3.91 22.17 -10.66
N ILE A 114 -4.20 21.06 -9.94
CA ILE A 114 -3.18 20.15 -9.44
C ILE A 114 -2.96 19.08 -10.50
N ASP A 115 -1.73 18.99 -11.00
CA ASP A 115 -1.34 17.94 -11.94
C ASP A 115 -1.34 16.60 -11.24
N TYR A 116 -1.89 15.57 -11.93
CA TYR A 116 -1.87 14.20 -11.47
C TYR A 116 -1.82 13.22 -12.65
N ILE A 117 -1.27 12.04 -12.40
CA ILE A 117 -1.20 10.97 -13.39
C ILE A 117 -2.60 10.44 -13.67
N ARG A 118 -3.04 10.49 -14.93
CA ARG A 118 -4.35 9.98 -15.37
C ARG A 118 -4.26 8.59 -15.95
N GLU A 119 -3.10 8.23 -16.43
CA GLU A 119 -2.84 6.94 -17.05
C GLU A 119 -2.88 5.83 -16.00
N GLU A 120 -3.61 4.77 -16.33
CA GLU A 120 -3.62 3.58 -15.51
C GLU A 120 -2.32 2.79 -15.66
N CYS A 121 -1.88 2.17 -14.58
CA CYS A 121 -0.73 1.29 -14.61
C CYS A 121 -0.98 0.12 -15.60
N PRO A 122 -0.09 -0.14 -16.58
CA PRO A 122 -0.28 -1.21 -17.55
C PRO A 122 -0.39 -2.61 -16.93
N PHE A 123 0.12 -2.79 -15.72
CA PHE A 123 0.01 -4.03 -14.95
C PHE A 123 -1.29 -4.15 -14.13
N SER A 124 -2.16 -3.14 -14.15
CA SER A 124 -3.43 -3.17 -13.41
C SER A 124 -4.52 -3.97 -14.12
N VAL A 125 -4.34 -4.28 -15.39
CA VAL A 125 -5.30 -5.04 -16.20
C VAL A 125 -5.62 -6.38 -15.54
N GLY A 126 -6.91 -6.64 -15.31
CA GLY A 126 -7.37 -7.87 -14.63
C GLY A 126 -7.19 -7.88 -13.11
N ALA A 127 -6.76 -6.79 -12.50
CA ALA A 127 -6.69 -6.70 -11.04
C ALA A 127 -8.09 -6.78 -10.42
N LYS A 128 -8.32 -7.77 -9.55
CA LYS A 128 -9.62 -7.99 -8.89
C LYS A 128 -10.12 -6.76 -8.13
N THR A 129 -9.22 -5.93 -7.61
CA THR A 129 -9.57 -4.69 -6.92
C THR A 129 -10.29 -3.68 -7.82
N LEU A 130 -9.96 -3.62 -9.12
CA LEU A 130 -10.64 -2.76 -10.08
C LEU A 130 -12.07 -3.26 -10.32
N ILE A 131 -12.27 -4.57 -10.44
CA ILE A 131 -13.60 -5.18 -10.55
C ILE A 131 -14.44 -4.82 -9.32
N TYR A 132 -13.88 -4.93 -8.13
CA TYR A 132 -14.58 -4.60 -6.88
C TYR A 132 -14.89 -3.11 -6.78
N LYS A 133 -13.99 -2.23 -7.23
CA LYS A 133 -14.26 -0.78 -7.32
C LYS A 133 -15.44 -0.50 -8.24
N ASP A 134 -15.47 -1.09 -9.43
CA ASP A 134 -16.58 -0.90 -10.39
C ASP A 134 -17.92 -1.37 -9.80
N MET A 135 -17.96 -2.57 -9.21
CA MET A 135 -19.16 -3.07 -8.56
C MET A 135 -19.67 -2.15 -7.44
N LEU A 136 -18.75 -1.69 -6.57
CA LEU A 136 -19.10 -0.78 -5.48
C LEU A 136 -19.50 0.61 -5.99
N ASN A 137 -18.93 1.08 -7.10
CA ASN A 137 -19.34 2.32 -7.76
C ASN A 137 -20.77 2.22 -8.29
N ARG A 138 -21.14 1.11 -8.90
CA ARG A 138 -22.54 0.87 -9.37
C ARG A 138 -23.51 0.84 -8.19
N LEU A 139 -23.16 0.18 -7.10
CA LEU A 139 -23.99 0.18 -5.88
C LEU A 139 -24.12 1.59 -5.29
N GLU A 140 -23.04 2.37 -5.26
CA GLU A 140 -23.05 3.75 -4.79
C GLU A 140 -23.95 4.67 -5.62
N GLN A 141 -24.01 4.45 -6.95
CA GLN A 141 -24.92 5.19 -7.85
C GLN A 141 -26.39 4.87 -7.56
N LEU A 142 -26.71 3.61 -7.25
CA LEU A 142 -28.06 3.16 -6.94
C LEU A 142 -28.49 3.54 -5.51
N SER A 143 -27.55 3.52 -4.59
CA SER A 143 -27.77 3.79 -3.15
C SER A 143 -26.59 4.60 -2.60
N PRO A 144 -26.67 5.94 -2.68
CA PRO A 144 -25.60 6.82 -2.20
C PRO A 144 -25.29 6.62 -0.72
N GLY A 145 -23.99 6.60 -0.39
CA GLY A 145 -23.51 6.34 0.96
C GLY A 145 -23.20 4.86 1.25
N THR A 146 -23.44 3.96 0.30
CA THR A 146 -23.17 2.52 0.46
C THR A 146 -21.72 2.22 0.87
N LYS A 147 -20.73 2.83 0.21
CA LYS A 147 -19.31 2.60 0.53
C LYS A 147 -18.96 3.06 1.95
N ILE A 148 -19.43 4.25 2.31
CA ILE A 148 -19.18 4.81 3.66
C ILE A 148 -19.84 3.95 4.72
N GLN A 149 -21.09 3.52 4.53
CA GLN A 149 -21.80 2.66 5.47
C GLN A 149 -21.12 1.30 5.60
N PHE A 150 -20.69 0.70 4.49
CA PHE A 150 -19.99 -0.57 4.49
C PHE A 150 -18.70 -0.51 5.29
N VAL A 151 -17.84 0.50 5.03
CA VAL A 151 -16.55 0.65 5.72
C VAL A 151 -16.74 1.05 7.18
N LYS A 152 -17.63 2.00 7.50
CA LYS A 152 -17.92 2.41 8.89
C LYS A 152 -18.56 1.28 9.70
N GLY A 153 -19.49 0.54 9.09
CA GLY A 153 -20.12 -0.61 9.72
C GLY A 153 -19.09 -1.68 10.09
N TYR A 154 -18.18 -1.97 9.17
CA TYR A 154 -17.08 -2.88 9.43
C TYR A 154 -16.17 -2.39 10.59
N LEU A 155 -15.73 -1.14 10.56
CA LEU A 155 -14.88 -0.58 11.63
C LEU A 155 -15.58 -0.64 13.00
N LYS A 156 -16.87 -0.34 13.04
CA LYS A 156 -17.66 -0.37 14.28
C LYS A 156 -17.83 -1.78 14.83
N SER A 157 -18.16 -2.73 13.97
CA SER A 157 -18.57 -4.08 14.39
C SER A 157 -17.39 -5.05 14.51
N PHE A 158 -16.39 -4.93 13.64
CA PHE A 158 -15.33 -5.92 13.57
C PHE A 158 -14.06 -5.52 14.31
N ILE A 159 -13.64 -4.25 14.17
CA ILE A 159 -12.38 -3.79 14.80
C ILE A 159 -12.56 -3.58 16.29
N LYS A 160 -13.70 -2.99 16.73
CA LYS A 160 -13.95 -2.72 18.14
C LYS A 160 -13.92 -4.00 18.99
N ASN A 161 -14.36 -5.12 18.44
CA ASN A 161 -14.46 -6.40 19.16
C ASN A 161 -13.19 -7.25 19.11
N ARG A 162 -12.17 -6.90 18.29
CA ARG A 162 -10.97 -7.74 18.09
C ARG A 162 -9.64 -7.02 18.34
N GLN A 163 -9.65 -5.83 18.95
CA GLN A 163 -8.41 -5.07 19.21
C GLN A 163 -7.41 -5.80 20.10
N GLU A 164 -7.87 -6.68 20.97
CA GLU A 164 -7.01 -7.43 21.91
C GLU A 164 -6.33 -8.63 21.25
N ASP A 165 -7.00 -9.32 20.34
CA ASP A 165 -6.46 -10.53 19.67
C ASP A 165 -5.34 -10.22 18.67
N ILE A 166 -5.33 -9.02 18.07
CA ILE A 166 -4.40 -8.65 17.00
C ILE A 166 -3.00 -8.33 17.53
N LYS A 167 -2.90 -7.93 18.79
CA LYS A 167 -1.62 -7.52 19.42
C LYS A 167 -0.63 -8.68 19.63
N ASN A 168 -1.10 -9.92 19.64
CA ASN A 168 -0.33 -11.05 20.14
C ASN A 168 0.21 -12.02 19.08
N THR A 169 0.00 -11.79 17.78
CA THR A 169 0.29 -12.80 16.74
C THR A 169 1.38 -12.43 15.74
N GLU A 170 2.07 -11.30 15.90
CA GLU A 170 3.11 -10.90 14.95
C GLU A 170 4.50 -11.25 15.45
N ASN A 171 5.21 -12.03 14.63
CA ASN A 171 6.63 -12.26 14.75
C ASN A 171 7.40 -11.17 13.98
N PHE A 172 8.68 -11.03 14.29
CA PHE A 172 9.59 -10.16 13.55
C PHE A 172 10.51 -10.99 12.69
N CYS A 173 10.82 -10.49 11.50
CA CYS A 173 11.77 -11.13 10.61
C CYS A 173 13.14 -11.24 11.27
N SER A 174 13.69 -12.44 11.36
CA SER A 174 15.01 -12.70 11.95
C SER A 174 16.16 -11.99 11.21
N LYS A 175 15.95 -11.56 9.96
CA LYS A 175 16.94 -10.85 9.15
C LYS A 175 16.84 -9.33 9.29
N CYS A 176 15.67 -8.75 9.04
CA CYS A 176 15.52 -7.30 8.94
C CYS A 176 14.57 -6.67 9.98
N GLY A 177 14.03 -7.46 10.92
CA GLY A 177 13.10 -6.97 11.93
C GLY A 177 11.70 -6.59 11.43
N TYR A 178 11.40 -6.67 10.13
CA TYR A 178 10.09 -6.31 9.60
C TYR A 178 9.00 -7.26 10.13
N PRO A 179 7.83 -6.76 10.53
CA PRO A 179 6.75 -7.60 11.04
C PRO A 179 6.33 -8.66 10.03
N THR A 180 6.19 -9.90 10.48
CA THR A 180 5.85 -11.05 9.65
C THR A 180 5.12 -12.11 10.46
N TYR A 181 4.41 -13.03 9.80
CA TYR A 181 3.83 -14.20 10.46
C TYR A 181 4.78 -15.38 10.60
N GLY A 182 5.84 -15.40 9.81
CA GLY A 182 6.87 -16.45 9.85
C GLY A 182 8.19 -15.94 10.42
N SER A 183 9.24 -16.74 10.35
CA SER A 183 10.59 -16.37 10.77
C SER A 183 11.26 -15.36 9.84
N ILE A 184 10.89 -15.35 8.54
CA ILE A 184 11.48 -14.49 7.51
C ILE A 184 10.37 -13.78 6.74
N CYS A 185 10.47 -12.45 6.58
CA CYS A 185 9.49 -11.67 5.86
C CYS A 185 9.53 -11.93 4.34
N ASN A 186 8.44 -11.55 3.66
CA ASN A 186 8.35 -11.76 2.21
C ASN A 186 9.45 -11.05 1.43
N MET A 187 9.91 -9.86 1.87
CA MET A 187 10.99 -9.15 1.17
C MET A 187 12.33 -9.85 1.32
N CYS A 188 12.70 -10.30 2.52
CA CYS A 188 13.93 -11.07 2.70
C CYS A 188 13.92 -12.38 1.90
N ARG A 189 12.77 -13.05 1.78
CA ARG A 189 12.63 -14.22 0.88
C ARG A 189 12.82 -13.86 -0.60
N VAL A 190 12.43 -12.65 -1.01
CA VAL A 190 12.71 -12.15 -2.37
C VAL A 190 14.20 -12.00 -2.58
N LEU A 191 14.88 -11.31 -1.66
CA LEU A 191 16.33 -11.09 -1.73
C LEU A 191 17.10 -12.42 -1.77
N GLU A 192 16.70 -13.39 -0.95
CA GLU A 192 17.28 -14.75 -0.99
C GLU A 192 17.11 -15.43 -2.35
N ARG A 193 15.92 -15.37 -2.94
CA ARG A 193 15.66 -15.98 -4.26
C ARG A 193 16.43 -15.31 -5.39
N LEU A 194 16.76 -14.04 -5.23
CA LEU A 194 17.55 -13.27 -6.19
C LEU A 194 19.06 -13.39 -5.94
N ASN A 195 19.47 -14.04 -4.85
CA ASN A 195 20.86 -14.08 -4.39
C ASN A 195 21.48 -12.69 -4.17
N ILE A 196 20.71 -11.73 -3.68
CA ILE A 196 21.14 -10.37 -3.40
C ILE A 196 20.98 -10.04 -1.91
N GLY A 197 21.89 -9.20 -1.39
CA GLY A 197 21.86 -8.75 0.00
C GLY A 197 20.93 -7.57 0.24
N GLU A 198 20.68 -7.26 1.52
CA GLU A 198 19.84 -6.10 1.92
C GLU A 198 20.43 -4.75 1.46
N GLY A 199 21.74 -4.66 1.21
CA GLY A 199 22.39 -3.45 0.68
C GLY A 199 21.89 -3.00 -0.70
N HIS A 200 21.17 -3.85 -1.43
CA HIS A 200 20.48 -3.46 -2.67
C HIS A 200 19.22 -2.62 -2.42
N ILE A 201 18.76 -2.53 -1.16
CA ILE A 201 17.67 -1.64 -0.77
C ILE A 201 18.29 -0.36 -0.26
N CYS A 202 18.69 0.49 -1.17
CA CYS A 202 19.20 1.84 -0.90
C CYS A 202 18.35 2.86 -1.63
N PHE A 203 18.34 4.07 -1.11
CA PHE A 203 17.49 5.16 -1.59
C PHE A 203 18.37 6.27 -2.12
N ASP A 204 17.94 6.83 -3.25
CA ASP A 204 18.54 8.06 -3.77
C ASP A 204 17.75 9.25 -3.21
N GLU A 205 18.46 10.20 -2.62
CA GLU A 205 17.87 11.44 -2.11
C GLU A 205 18.01 12.54 -3.15
N TYR A 206 16.91 13.20 -3.47
CA TYR A 206 16.87 14.29 -4.43
C TYR A 206 16.33 15.57 -3.81
N ASP A 207 16.83 16.69 -4.27
CA ASP A 207 16.17 17.97 -4.08
C ASP A 207 15.03 18.08 -5.12
N PRO A 208 13.78 18.27 -4.70
CA PRO A 208 12.65 18.39 -5.62
C PRO A 208 12.76 19.57 -6.61
N SER A 209 13.61 20.55 -6.35
CA SER A 209 13.85 21.67 -7.27
C SER A 209 14.64 21.26 -8.51
N VAL A 210 15.33 20.12 -8.49
CA VAL A 210 16.17 19.61 -9.59
C VAL A 210 15.40 18.65 -10.50
N LEU A 211 14.26 18.12 -10.05
CA LEU A 211 13.44 17.19 -10.84
C LEU A 211 12.65 17.98 -11.91
N ASP A 212 12.93 17.69 -13.17
CA ASP A 212 12.09 18.14 -14.27
C ASP A 212 10.66 17.59 -14.12
N THR A 213 9.67 18.36 -14.55
CA THR A 213 8.24 18.04 -14.43
C THR A 213 7.88 16.72 -15.10
N THR A 214 8.60 16.34 -16.15
CA THR A 214 8.43 15.08 -16.89
C THR A 214 8.92 13.85 -16.09
N GLU A 215 9.99 13.99 -15.32
CA GLU A 215 10.48 12.90 -14.46
C GLU A 215 9.62 12.70 -13.22
N ARG A 216 8.95 13.76 -12.73
CA ARG A 216 8.04 13.68 -11.56
C ARG A 216 6.83 12.77 -11.77
N LEU A 217 6.44 12.52 -13.01
CA LEU A 217 5.26 11.73 -13.36
C LEU A 217 5.59 10.25 -13.66
N MET A 218 6.88 9.91 -13.85
CA MET A 218 7.30 8.55 -14.22
C MET A 218 7.97 7.75 -13.09
N THR A 219 8.22 8.37 -11.94
CA THR A 219 8.75 7.70 -10.73
C THR A 219 7.66 7.43 -9.70
#